data_842dfd89d7a30b04b356bf78ba822579
#
_entry.id   842dfd89d7a30b04b356bf78ba822579
#
_cell.length_a   1.000
_cell.length_b   1.000
_cell.length_c   1.000
_cell.angle_alpha   90.00
_cell.angle_beta   90.00
_cell.angle_gamma   90.00
#
_symmetry.space_group_name_H-M   'P 1'
#
loop_
_entity.id
_entity.type
_entity.pdbx_description
1 polymer ?
#
loop_
_entity_poly.entity_id
_entity_poly.type
_entity_poly.pdbx_seq_one_letter_code
_entity_poly.pdbx_strand_id
1 'polypeptide(L)'
;MELLPIFLNIRDRKCVVVGGGDIACRKAELLSRAGAEVHVIARSISERLTELSRSQNTTTSEQDFQPACIEGACLVVAATNDRSVNQRVSDTAR
;
A
#
# COMPACT_ATOMS: atom_id res chain seq x y z
N MET A 1 -3.45 13.43 -23.63
CA MET A 1 -2.88 13.11 -22.31
C MET A 1 -1.45 12.63 -22.46
N GLU A 2 -0.56 13.30 -21.82
CA GLU A 2 0.84 12.91 -21.87
C GLU A 2 1.16 11.99 -20.69
N LEU A 3 1.86 10.89 -20.99
CA LEU A 3 2.30 9.95 -19.96
C LEU A 3 3.81 10.09 -19.79
N LEU A 4 4.23 10.33 -18.57
CA LEU A 4 5.63 10.39 -18.22
C LEU A 4 6.01 9.09 -17.50
N PRO A 5 6.82 8.22 -18.11
CA PRO A 5 7.29 7.03 -17.41
C PRO A 5 8.27 7.42 -16.31
N ILE A 6 8.03 6.87 -15.12
CA ILE A 6 8.87 7.14 -13.95
C ILE A 6 9.41 5.81 -13.43
N PHE A 7 10.72 5.76 -13.19
CA PHE A 7 11.38 4.61 -12.58
C PHE A 7 11.86 5.00 -11.19
N LEU A 8 11.32 4.33 -10.17
CA LEU A 8 11.68 4.59 -8.78
C LEU A 8 12.46 3.39 -8.22
N ASN A 9 13.55 3.68 -7.55
CA ASN A 9 14.22 2.66 -6.76
C ASN A 9 13.60 2.68 -5.37
N ILE A 10 12.75 1.68 -5.09
CA ILE A 10 12.03 1.57 -3.82
C ILE A 10 12.60 0.49 -2.91
N ARG A 11 13.75 -0.07 -3.26
CA ARG A 11 14.36 -1.12 -2.46
C ARG A 11 14.63 -0.62 -1.04
N ASP A 12 14.18 -1.40 -0.06
CA ASP A 12 14.26 -1.09 1.37
C ASP A 12 13.55 0.20 1.78
N ARG A 13 12.71 0.76 0.88
CA ARG A 13 11.94 1.95 1.18
C ARG A 13 10.54 1.58 1.65
N LYS A 14 9.99 2.36 2.57
CA LYS A 14 8.64 2.15 3.07
C LYS A 14 7.62 2.51 2.00
N CYS A 15 6.75 1.55 1.67
CA CYS A 15 5.61 1.75 0.78
C CYS A 15 4.35 1.32 1.52
N VAL A 16 3.29 2.09 1.41
CA VAL A 16 2.02 1.83 2.09
C VAL A 16 0.93 1.56 1.07
N VAL A 17 0.19 0.48 1.27
CA VAL A 17 -0.99 0.14 0.48
C VAL A 17 -2.20 0.23 1.40
N VAL A 18 -3.16 1.07 1.05
CA VAL A 18 -4.41 1.21 1.80
C VAL A 18 -5.51 0.46 1.08
N GLY A 19 -5.94 -0.65 1.63
CA GLY A 19 -6.94 -1.53 1.04
C GLY A 19 -6.62 -2.98 1.32
N GLY A 20 -7.65 -3.83 1.41
CA GLY A 20 -7.51 -5.24 1.82
C GLY A 20 -7.99 -6.27 0.81
N GLY A 21 -8.43 -5.86 -0.38
CA GLY A 21 -8.94 -6.75 -1.42
C GLY A 21 -7.89 -7.19 -2.43
N ASP A 22 -8.36 -7.70 -3.57
CA ASP A 22 -7.48 -8.24 -4.62
C ASP A 22 -6.56 -7.20 -5.23
N ILE A 23 -7.05 -5.99 -5.46
CA ILE A 23 -6.23 -4.92 -6.04
C ILE A 23 -5.09 -4.56 -5.09
N ALA A 24 -5.40 -4.42 -3.80
CA ALA A 24 -4.38 -4.16 -2.79
C ALA A 24 -3.35 -5.28 -2.73
N CYS A 25 -3.79 -6.53 -2.80
CA CYS A 25 -2.90 -7.68 -2.80
C CYS A 25 -1.94 -7.66 -3.98
N ARG A 26 -2.44 -7.36 -5.18
CA ARG A 26 -1.61 -7.26 -6.38
C ARG A 26 -0.56 -6.16 -6.27
N LYS A 27 -0.97 -5.00 -5.74
CA LYS A 27 -0.05 -3.87 -5.57
C LYS A 27 1.01 -4.19 -4.52
N ALA A 28 0.59 -4.77 -3.40
CA ALA A 28 1.52 -5.17 -2.35
C ALA A 28 2.54 -6.20 -2.86
N GLU A 29 2.08 -7.19 -3.62
CA GLU A 29 2.95 -8.20 -4.21
C GLU A 29 3.97 -7.58 -5.17
N LEU A 30 3.53 -6.67 -6.02
CA LEU A 30 4.41 -5.98 -6.96
C LEU A 30 5.49 -5.17 -6.24
N LEU A 31 5.10 -4.43 -5.21
CA LEU A 31 6.05 -3.63 -4.42
C LEU A 31 7.02 -4.52 -3.64
N SER A 32 6.53 -5.61 -3.08
CA SER A 32 7.36 -6.59 -2.37
C SER A 32 8.43 -7.20 -3.27
N ARG A 33 8.06 -7.55 -4.50
CA ARG A 33 9.00 -8.07 -5.49
C ARG A 33 10.07 -7.06 -5.88
N ALA A 34 9.73 -5.79 -5.83
CA ALA A 34 10.69 -4.72 -6.10
C ALA A 34 11.60 -4.42 -4.90
N GLY A 35 11.46 -5.16 -3.82
CA GLY A 35 12.32 -5.03 -2.65
C GLY A 35 11.86 -4.01 -1.63
N ALA A 36 10.67 -3.44 -1.77
CA ALA A 36 10.16 -2.45 -0.84
C ALA A 36 9.75 -3.08 0.50
N GLU A 37 9.77 -2.27 1.54
CA GLU A 37 9.15 -2.60 2.81
C GLU A 37 7.68 -2.19 2.72
N VAL A 38 6.78 -3.17 2.61
CA VAL A 38 5.36 -2.93 2.33
C VAL A 38 4.52 -3.00 3.59
N HIS A 39 3.70 -1.98 3.81
CA HIS A 39 2.75 -1.93 4.91
C HIS A 39 1.34 -1.84 4.34
N VAL A 40 0.50 -2.82 4.62
CA VAL A 40 -0.87 -2.86 4.15
C VAL A 40 -1.80 -2.48 5.29
N ILE A 41 -2.60 -1.44 5.08
CA ILE A 41 -3.56 -0.92 6.05
C ILE A 41 -4.96 -1.12 5.49
N ALA A 42 -5.83 -1.82 6.20
CA ALA A 42 -7.21 -2.04 5.77
C ALA A 42 -8.10 -2.39 6.94
N ARG A 43 -9.39 -2.15 6.80
CA ARG A 43 -10.39 -2.56 7.80
C ARG A 43 -10.53 -4.06 7.86
N SER A 44 -10.31 -4.74 6.74
CA SER A 44 -10.38 -6.19 6.65
C SER A 44 -9.24 -6.67 5.77
N ILE A 45 -8.50 -7.65 6.24
CA ILE A 45 -7.34 -8.20 5.54
C ILE A 45 -7.74 -9.55 4.95
N SER A 46 -7.59 -9.73 3.65
CA SER A 46 -7.89 -10.98 2.97
C SER A 46 -6.87 -12.07 3.33
N GLU A 47 -7.26 -13.34 3.10
CA GLU A 47 -6.35 -14.47 3.32
C GLU A 47 -5.12 -14.37 2.43
N ARG A 48 -5.27 -13.91 1.20
CA ARG A 48 -4.14 -13.73 0.28
C ARG A 48 -3.12 -12.74 0.83
N LEU A 49 -3.60 -11.64 1.41
CA LEU A 49 -2.70 -10.66 2.02
C LEU A 49 -2.03 -11.21 3.27
N THR A 50 -2.76 -11.99 4.06
CA THR A 50 -2.20 -12.66 5.24
C THR A 50 -1.07 -13.62 4.82
N GLU A 51 -1.29 -14.39 3.77
CA GLU A 51 -0.26 -15.31 3.24
C GLU A 51 0.94 -14.53 2.70
N LEU A 52 0.70 -13.44 1.99
CA LEU A 52 1.78 -12.61 1.47
C LEU A 52 2.63 -12.03 2.60
N SER A 53 2.00 -11.64 3.71
CA SER A 53 2.71 -11.08 4.85
C SER A 53 3.64 -12.08 5.55
N ARG A 54 3.42 -13.38 5.36
CA ARG A 54 4.27 -14.42 5.95
C ARG A 54 5.57 -14.62 5.18
N SER A 55 5.62 -14.20 3.94
CA SER A 55 6.70 -14.62 3.04
C SER A 55 7.81 -13.60 2.86
N GLN A 56 7.62 -12.32 3.15
CA GLN A 56 8.65 -11.31 2.89
C GLN A 56 8.43 -10.01 3.66
N ASN A 57 8.91 -8.90 3.11
CA ASN A 57 8.93 -7.57 3.69
C ASN A 57 7.54 -6.91 3.72
N THR A 58 6.49 -7.69 3.93
CA THR A 58 5.12 -7.21 3.94
C THR A 58 4.52 -7.39 5.32
N THR A 59 3.97 -6.32 5.88
CA THR A 59 3.20 -6.36 7.11
C THR A 59 1.78 -5.90 6.83
N THR A 60 0.83 -6.44 7.59
CA THR A 60 -0.57 -6.05 7.47
C THR A 60 -1.06 -5.50 8.80
N SER A 61 -1.94 -4.51 8.73
CA SER A 61 -2.55 -3.92 9.92
C SER A 61 -4.03 -3.74 9.67
N GLU A 62 -4.87 -4.40 10.46
CA GLU A 62 -6.31 -4.32 10.34
C GLU A 62 -6.82 -3.16 11.16
N GLN A 63 -6.97 -2.01 10.50
CA GLN A 63 -7.39 -0.77 11.11
C GLN A 63 -7.92 0.21 10.08
N ASP A 64 -8.60 1.26 10.55
CA ASP A 64 -8.96 2.37 9.68
C ASP A 64 -7.71 3.18 9.31
N PHE A 65 -7.74 3.77 8.12
CA PHE A 65 -6.66 4.65 7.70
C PHE A 65 -6.52 5.86 8.64
N GLN A 66 -5.29 6.13 9.05
CA GLN A 66 -4.93 7.31 9.82
C GLN A 66 -3.76 8.00 9.14
N PRO A 67 -3.66 9.34 9.21
CA PRO A 67 -2.53 10.05 8.60
C PRO A 67 -1.16 9.55 9.04
N ALA A 68 -1.04 9.12 10.29
CA ALA A 68 0.23 8.59 10.79
C ALA A 68 0.68 7.31 10.08
N CYS A 69 -0.24 6.58 9.44
CA CYS A 69 0.10 5.33 8.75
C CYS A 69 1.07 5.53 7.59
N ILE A 70 1.11 6.71 6.99
CA ILE A 70 1.95 6.97 5.82
C ILE A 70 3.18 7.81 6.14
N GLU A 71 3.47 8.08 7.41
CA GLU A 71 4.68 8.80 7.77
C GLU A 71 5.93 8.04 7.32
N GLY A 72 6.82 8.75 6.66
CA GLY A 72 8.06 8.16 6.16
C GLY A 72 7.92 7.30 4.91
N ALA A 73 6.71 7.18 4.35
CA ALA A 73 6.48 6.41 3.14
C ALA A 73 6.99 7.16 1.90
N CYS A 74 7.70 6.46 1.02
CA CYS A 74 8.10 7.04 -0.26
C CYS A 74 7.02 6.85 -1.32
N LEU A 75 6.09 5.92 -1.12
CA LEU A 75 4.99 5.65 -2.05
C LEU A 75 3.78 5.20 -1.26
N VAL A 76 2.63 5.74 -1.61
CA VAL A 76 1.34 5.36 -1.02
C VAL A 76 0.36 5.02 -2.14
N VAL A 77 -0.25 3.84 -2.04
CA VAL A 77 -1.23 3.37 -3.02
C VAL A 77 -2.59 3.24 -2.34
N ALA A 78 -3.58 3.97 -2.83
CA ALA A 78 -4.96 3.86 -2.37
C ALA A 78 -5.69 2.84 -3.25
N ALA A 79 -6.03 1.70 -2.69
CA ALA A 79 -6.62 0.57 -3.40
C ALA A 79 -7.90 0.08 -2.73
N THR A 80 -8.72 1.00 -2.25
CA THR A 80 -10.02 0.67 -1.63
C THR A 80 -11.16 0.90 -2.62
N ASN A 81 -12.33 0.34 -2.31
CA ASN A 81 -13.56 0.63 -3.04
C ASN A 81 -14.25 1.89 -2.50
N ASP A 82 -13.77 2.45 -1.42
CA ASP A 82 -14.34 3.63 -0.78
C ASP A 82 -13.62 4.88 -1.27
N ARG A 83 -14.33 5.70 -2.05
CA ARG A 83 -13.77 6.91 -2.62
C ARG A 83 -13.37 7.94 -1.57
N SER A 84 -14.09 7.99 -0.44
CA SER A 84 -13.77 8.94 0.61
C SER A 84 -12.46 8.57 1.30
N VAL A 85 -12.20 7.29 1.51
CA VAL A 85 -10.92 6.81 2.04
C VAL A 85 -9.80 7.11 1.06
N ASN A 86 -9.99 6.81 -0.22
CA ASN A 86 -8.99 7.08 -1.25
C ASN A 86 -8.66 8.57 -1.34
N GLN A 87 -9.67 9.43 -1.19
CA GLN A 87 -9.47 10.87 -1.21
C GLN A 87 -8.67 11.34 0.01
N ARG A 88 -8.98 10.79 1.18
CA ARG A 88 -8.22 11.10 2.41
C ARG A 88 -6.76 10.70 2.28
N VAL A 89 -6.50 9.52 1.70
CA VAL A 89 -5.14 9.05 1.46
C VAL A 89 -4.40 10.01 0.53
N SER A 90 -5.04 10.39 -0.57
CA SER A 90 -4.48 11.32 -1.54
C SER A 90 -4.16 12.67 -0.90
N ASP A 91 -5.10 13.21 -0.13
CA ASP A 91 -4.93 14.51 0.52
C ASP A 91 -3.81 14.48 1.55
N THR A 92 -3.68 13.38 2.30
CA THR A 92 -2.65 13.23 3.32
C THR A 92 -1.26 13.06 2.69
N ALA A 93 -1.17 12.42 1.54
CA ALA A 93 0.09 12.13 0.87
C ALA A 93 0.70 13.33 0.14
N ARG A 94 -0.05 14.41 -0.02
CA ARG A 94 0.43 15.63 -0.68
C ARG A 94 1.48 16.38 0.11
#